data_ad41c16cf8629a04165a9ca8deb92056
#
_entry.id   ad41c16cf8629a04165a9ca8deb92056
#
_cell.length_a   1.000
_cell.length_b   1.000
_cell.length_c   1.000
_cell.angle_alpha   90.00
_cell.angle_beta   90.00
_cell.angle_gamma   90.00
#
_symmetry.space_group_name_H-M   'P 1'
#
loop_
_entity.id
_entity.type
_entity.pdbx_description
1 polymer ?
#
loop_
_entity_poly.entity_id
_entity_poly.type
_entity_poly.pdbx_seq_one_letter_code
_entity_poly.pdbx_strand_id
1 'polypeptide(L)'
;VTDNFGNALGDAEITITNTSTNRSSSTTANDSGNFVLTNLPVGGPYTVLVRSSAGSQRYTDVYLNLGQTLSLNVVLTDFEQLVVTGDQILGSQVALGPSKVFDTADLDAAVAYNRDIKEVLAEDPRLYVDVTSSEAYSGLQCNGQNPRYNSFSLDGIAMNDGFGLNSNGYPTNRLPFSYDSIQQVSAEFAPFDVKYGGFSACVVNA
;
A
#
# COMPACT_ATOMS: atom_id res chain seq x y z
N VAL A 1 2.95 22.15 -1.52
CA VAL A 1 2.32 23.15 -0.63
C VAL A 1 2.35 24.50 -1.33
N THR A 2 1.20 25.13 -1.45
CA THR A 2 1.08 26.46 -2.08
C THR A 2 0.26 27.38 -1.19
N ASP A 3 0.36 28.68 -1.41
CA ASP A 3 -0.59 29.65 -0.88
C ASP A 3 -1.87 29.72 -1.73
N ASN A 4 -2.81 30.56 -1.32
CA ASN A 4 -4.07 30.77 -2.04
C ASN A 4 -3.91 31.48 -3.42
N PHE A 5 -2.72 31.98 -3.74
CA PHE A 5 -2.36 32.59 -5.02
C PHE A 5 -1.63 31.62 -5.95
N GLY A 6 -1.35 30.41 -5.48
CA GLY A 6 -0.62 29.39 -6.23
C GLY A 6 0.92 29.48 -6.12
N ASN A 7 1.43 30.37 -5.26
CA ASN A 7 2.88 30.43 -5.03
C ASN A 7 3.33 29.27 -4.19
N ALA A 8 4.47 28.67 -4.52
CA ALA A 8 5.06 27.58 -3.73
C ALA A 8 5.54 28.09 -2.37
N LEU A 9 5.25 27.34 -1.33
CA LEU A 9 5.73 27.59 0.02
C LEU A 9 6.88 26.63 0.34
N GLY A 10 8.10 27.10 0.11
CA GLY A 10 9.29 26.48 0.66
C GLY A 10 9.28 26.62 2.17
N ASP A 11 10.02 25.78 2.86
CA ASP A 11 10.12 25.77 4.34
C ASP A 11 8.81 25.44 5.08
N ALA A 12 7.74 25.03 4.41
CA ALA A 12 6.57 24.50 5.09
C ALA A 12 6.94 23.22 5.84
N GLU A 13 6.63 23.17 7.13
CA GLU A 13 6.83 21.99 7.97
C GLU A 13 5.63 21.06 7.87
N ILE A 14 5.87 19.82 7.52
CA ILE A 14 4.86 18.77 7.43
C ILE A 14 5.12 17.75 8.52
N THR A 15 4.17 17.58 9.43
CA THR A 15 4.21 16.58 10.51
C THR A 15 3.10 15.57 10.28
N ILE A 16 3.45 14.30 10.21
CA ILE A 16 2.51 13.18 10.09
C ILE A 16 2.55 12.40 11.40
N THR A 17 1.39 12.21 12.02
CA THR A 17 1.25 11.46 13.28
C THR A 17 0.28 10.31 13.07
N ASN A 18 0.72 9.09 13.36
CA ASN A 18 -0.17 7.94 13.46
C ASN A 18 -0.91 8.03 14.80
N THR A 19 -2.24 8.17 14.77
CA THR A 19 -3.04 8.39 15.97
C THR A 19 -3.21 7.13 16.81
N SER A 20 -3.08 5.94 16.21
CA SER A 20 -3.17 4.66 16.92
C SER A 20 -1.89 4.35 17.73
N THR A 21 -0.72 4.69 17.17
CA THR A 21 0.58 4.38 17.80
C THR A 21 1.25 5.60 18.43
N ASN A 22 0.69 6.80 18.22
CA ASN A 22 1.21 8.11 18.62
C ASN A 22 2.65 8.38 18.12
N ARG A 23 3.04 7.77 17.00
CA ARG A 23 4.33 8.00 16.33
C ARG A 23 4.20 9.14 15.35
N SER A 24 5.17 10.05 15.36
CA SER A 24 5.22 11.19 14.44
C SER A 24 6.49 11.13 13.59
N SER A 25 6.36 11.57 12.35
CA SER A 25 7.46 11.82 11.43
C SER A 25 7.26 13.19 10.80
N SER A 26 8.35 13.94 10.57
CA SER A 26 8.28 15.27 9.96
C SER A 26 9.22 15.41 8.78
N THR A 27 8.88 16.31 7.89
CA THR A 27 9.68 16.73 6.73
C THR A 27 9.41 18.19 6.43
N THR A 28 10.24 18.80 5.60
CA THR A 28 10.08 20.18 5.13
C THR A 28 9.86 20.19 3.63
N ALA A 29 9.05 21.11 3.13
CA ALA A 29 8.89 21.34 1.71
C ALA A 29 10.14 22.01 1.16
N ASN A 30 10.50 21.71 -0.10
CA ASN A 30 11.56 22.40 -0.82
C ASN A 30 11.06 23.74 -1.39
N ASP A 31 11.94 24.53 -2.00
CA ASP A 31 11.63 25.85 -2.59
C ASP A 31 10.50 25.82 -3.63
N SER A 32 10.22 24.66 -4.22
CA SER A 32 9.09 24.45 -5.14
C SER A 32 7.80 24.00 -4.43
N GLY A 33 7.78 23.98 -3.09
CA GLY A 33 6.63 23.54 -2.29
C GLY A 33 6.41 22.03 -2.27
N ASN A 34 7.33 21.23 -2.81
CA ASN A 34 7.21 19.78 -2.83
C ASN A 34 7.80 19.16 -1.57
N PHE A 35 7.16 18.14 -1.06
CA PHE A 35 7.67 17.33 0.05
C PHE A 35 7.52 15.84 -0.24
N VAL A 36 8.37 15.05 0.36
CA VAL A 36 8.29 13.59 0.33
C VAL A 36 8.56 13.07 1.74
N LEU A 37 7.77 12.13 2.16
CA LEU A 37 7.97 11.41 3.41
C LEU A 37 7.89 9.92 3.13
N THR A 38 8.93 9.19 3.51
CA THR A 38 9.08 7.74 3.26
C THR A 38 9.11 6.98 4.57
N ASN A 39 9.04 5.65 4.50
CA ASN A 39 9.13 4.74 5.65
C ASN A 39 8.00 4.95 6.68
N LEU A 40 6.80 5.29 6.21
CA LEU A 40 5.62 5.29 7.05
C LEU A 40 5.00 3.89 7.06
N PRO A 41 4.62 3.35 8.21
CA PRO A 41 3.85 2.12 8.29
C PRO A 41 2.54 2.21 7.49
N VAL A 42 2.12 1.12 6.90
CA VAL A 42 0.81 1.03 6.24
C VAL A 42 -0.33 1.08 7.25
N GLY A 43 -1.52 1.42 6.78
CA GLY A 43 -2.71 1.57 7.63
C GLY A 43 -2.92 3.02 8.07
N GLY A 44 -3.38 3.22 9.29
CA GLY A 44 -3.75 4.53 9.84
C GLY A 44 -4.60 4.36 11.10
N PRO A 45 -5.38 5.34 11.48
CA PRO A 45 -5.47 6.68 10.86
C PRO A 45 -4.25 7.56 11.14
N TYR A 46 -3.90 8.39 10.18
CA TYR A 46 -2.87 9.40 10.32
C TYR A 46 -3.48 10.80 10.38
N THR A 47 -2.86 11.68 11.15
CA THR A 47 -3.09 13.11 11.11
C THR A 47 -1.89 13.79 10.45
N VAL A 48 -2.14 14.54 9.39
CA VAL A 48 -1.13 15.36 8.70
C VAL A 48 -1.35 16.81 9.10
N LEU A 49 -0.33 17.42 9.65
CA LEU A 49 -0.31 18.84 10.00
C LEU A 49 0.74 19.54 9.14
N VAL A 50 0.32 20.54 8.40
CA VAL A 50 1.20 21.38 7.57
C VAL A 50 1.18 22.79 8.14
N ARG A 51 2.36 23.35 8.36
CA ARG A 51 2.57 24.70 8.91
C ARG A 51 3.55 25.48 8.06
N SER A 52 3.25 26.73 7.79
CA SER A 52 4.19 27.69 7.23
C SER A 52 3.88 29.09 7.75
N SER A 53 4.64 30.09 7.28
CA SER A 53 4.34 31.49 7.56
C SER A 53 2.98 31.96 6.99
N ALA A 54 2.44 31.25 5.98
CA ALA A 54 1.16 31.54 5.34
C ALA A 54 -0.04 30.89 6.04
N GLY A 55 0.17 30.15 7.14
CA GLY A 55 -0.89 29.50 7.89
C GLY A 55 -0.62 28.04 8.24
N SER A 56 -1.66 27.35 8.71
CA SER A 56 -1.58 25.92 9.00
C SER A 56 -2.82 25.17 8.55
N GLN A 57 -2.65 23.95 8.11
CA GLN A 57 -3.74 23.05 7.74
C GLN A 57 -3.55 21.67 8.32
N ARG A 58 -4.65 21.06 8.75
CA ARG A 58 -4.67 19.71 9.33
C ARG A 58 -5.59 18.82 8.52
N TYR A 59 -5.11 17.62 8.22
CA TYR A 59 -5.88 16.53 7.64
C TYR A 59 -5.95 15.40 8.65
N THR A 60 -7.13 14.86 8.91
CA THR A 60 -7.35 13.72 9.80
C THR A 60 -7.82 12.52 8.99
N ASP A 61 -7.76 11.35 9.60
CA ASP A 61 -8.26 10.10 9.02
C ASP A 61 -7.62 9.74 7.66
N VAL A 62 -6.33 10.03 7.54
CA VAL A 62 -5.53 9.65 6.38
C VAL A 62 -5.04 8.22 6.55
N TYR A 63 -5.25 7.39 5.52
CA TYR A 63 -4.80 5.99 5.49
C TYR A 63 -3.78 5.79 4.39
N LEU A 64 -2.77 4.97 4.67
CA LEU A 64 -1.70 4.63 3.74
C LEU A 64 -1.80 3.16 3.35
N ASN A 65 -1.89 2.89 2.06
CA ASN A 65 -1.96 1.54 1.53
C ASN A 65 -0.60 1.05 1.05
N LEU A 66 -0.39 -0.25 1.18
CA LEU A 66 0.84 -0.91 0.78
C LEU A 66 1.11 -0.73 -0.74
N GLY A 67 2.34 -0.38 -1.07
CA GLY A 67 2.75 -0.19 -2.46
C GLY A 67 2.26 1.07 -3.15
N GLN A 68 1.48 1.91 -2.46
CA GLN A 68 0.91 3.13 -3.02
C GLN A 68 1.60 4.39 -2.50
N THR A 69 1.64 5.40 -3.34
CA THR A 69 2.09 6.74 -2.96
C THR A 69 0.88 7.66 -2.83
N LEU A 70 0.68 8.21 -1.64
CA LEU A 70 -0.37 9.20 -1.39
C LEU A 70 0.13 10.57 -1.83
N SER A 71 -0.59 11.21 -2.76
CA SER A 71 -0.33 12.58 -3.18
C SER A 71 -1.27 13.53 -2.45
N LEU A 72 -0.72 14.48 -1.71
CA LEU A 72 -1.45 15.47 -0.95
C LEU A 72 -1.16 16.87 -1.49
N ASN A 73 -2.18 17.51 -2.07
CA ASN A 73 -2.11 18.90 -2.50
C ASN A 73 -2.60 19.79 -1.36
N VAL A 74 -1.70 20.59 -0.81
CA VAL A 74 -1.98 21.47 0.33
C VAL A 74 -1.97 22.92 -0.13
N VAL A 75 -3.08 23.62 0.06
CA VAL A 75 -3.19 25.07 -0.15
C VAL A 75 -3.40 25.69 1.22
N LEU A 76 -2.44 26.51 1.65
CA LEU A 76 -2.52 27.25 2.92
C LEU A 76 -3.19 28.60 2.70
N THR A 77 -4.16 28.93 3.56
CA THR A 77 -4.84 30.22 3.56
C THR A 77 -4.57 30.95 4.88
N ASP A 78 -4.48 32.26 4.82
CA ASP A 78 -4.09 33.15 5.93
C ASP A 78 -5.16 33.27 7.03
N PHE A 79 -6.22 32.44 7.02
CA PHE A 79 -7.29 32.52 8.01
C PHE A 79 -7.60 31.16 8.63
N GLU A 80 -7.50 31.15 9.96
CA GLU A 80 -8.08 30.20 10.93
C GLU A 80 -8.09 28.71 10.55
N GLN A 81 -7.56 27.93 11.46
CA GLN A 81 -7.65 26.49 11.55
C GLN A 81 -8.95 25.92 10.97
N LEU A 82 -8.97 25.68 9.67
CA LEU A 82 -10.03 24.89 9.05
C LEU A 82 -9.78 23.43 9.43
N VAL A 83 -10.46 22.98 10.46
CA VAL A 83 -10.56 21.55 10.75
C VAL A 83 -11.47 20.98 9.67
N VAL A 84 -10.89 20.50 8.59
CA VAL A 84 -11.63 19.70 7.62
C VAL A 84 -11.83 18.33 8.26
N THR A 85 -12.92 18.16 8.98
CA THR A 85 -13.50 16.85 9.23
C THR A 85 -14.17 16.43 7.91
N GLY A 86 -13.40 15.87 7.03
CA GLY A 86 -13.88 15.41 5.73
C GLY A 86 -13.82 13.92 5.65
N ASP A 87 -14.79 13.35 4.98
CA ASP A 87 -14.75 12.01 4.43
C ASP A 87 -13.37 11.69 3.87
N GLN A 88 -12.99 10.41 3.93
CA GLN A 88 -11.70 9.91 3.48
C GLN A 88 -11.11 10.80 2.38
N ILE A 89 -10.05 11.53 2.71
CA ILE A 89 -9.26 12.17 1.66
C ILE A 89 -8.67 11.02 0.86
N LEU A 90 -9.41 10.60 -0.14
CA LEU A 90 -8.90 9.80 -1.22
C LEU A 90 -7.89 10.70 -1.94
N GLY A 91 -6.71 10.85 -1.35
CA GLY A 91 -5.58 11.36 -2.07
C GLY A 91 -5.51 10.58 -3.37
N SER A 92 -5.32 11.26 -4.49
CA SER A 92 -5.15 10.58 -5.77
C SER A 92 -4.04 9.57 -5.63
N GLN A 93 -4.43 8.33 -5.33
CA GLN A 93 -3.52 7.20 -5.31
C GLN A 93 -3.16 6.98 -6.77
N VAL A 94 -1.96 7.36 -7.13
CA VAL A 94 -1.43 7.07 -8.46
C VAL A 94 -1.09 5.58 -8.47
N ALA A 95 -2.13 4.76 -8.66
CA ALA A 95 -1.93 3.37 -9.01
C ALA A 95 -1.35 3.36 -10.43
N LEU A 96 -0.09 2.97 -10.56
CA LEU A 96 0.58 2.79 -11.85
C LEU A 96 0.16 1.45 -12.48
N GLY A 97 -1.14 1.21 -12.61
CA GLY A 97 -1.69 0.01 -13.18
C GLY A 97 -2.89 -0.53 -12.38
N PRO A 98 -3.59 -1.55 -12.91
CA PRO A 98 -4.68 -2.19 -12.19
C PRO A 98 -4.13 -2.96 -10.99
N SER A 99 -4.64 -2.63 -9.81
CA SER A 99 -4.27 -3.26 -8.55
C SER A 99 -5.51 -3.54 -7.68
N LYS A 100 -5.37 -4.42 -6.72
CA LYS A 100 -6.33 -4.66 -5.64
C LYS A 100 -5.55 -4.74 -4.34
N VAL A 101 -6.03 -4.03 -3.35
CA VAL A 101 -5.51 -4.08 -1.99
C VAL A 101 -6.56 -4.74 -1.11
N PHE A 102 -6.14 -5.67 -0.29
CA PHE A 102 -6.92 -6.30 0.77
C PHE A 102 -6.38 -5.78 2.09
N ASP A 103 -7.19 -5.06 2.81
CA ASP A 103 -6.83 -4.52 4.11
C ASP A 103 -7.18 -5.48 5.25
N THR A 104 -6.94 -5.07 6.50
CA THR A 104 -7.22 -5.88 7.68
C THR A 104 -8.70 -6.27 7.77
N ALA A 105 -9.61 -5.38 7.35
CA ALA A 105 -11.05 -5.68 7.38
C ALA A 105 -11.42 -6.76 6.35
N ASP A 106 -10.83 -6.70 5.16
CA ASP A 106 -10.98 -7.75 4.13
C ASP A 106 -10.41 -9.08 4.62
N LEU A 107 -9.21 -9.05 5.23
CA LEU A 107 -8.56 -10.25 5.77
C LEU A 107 -9.34 -10.90 6.90
N ASP A 108 -9.94 -10.11 7.79
CA ASP A 108 -10.75 -10.60 8.90
C ASP A 108 -12.13 -11.12 8.45
N ALA A 109 -12.69 -10.52 7.39
CA ALA A 109 -13.99 -10.92 6.83
C ALA A 109 -13.88 -12.15 5.94
N ALA A 110 -12.72 -12.41 5.37
CA ALA A 110 -12.51 -13.51 4.44
C ALA A 110 -12.58 -14.89 5.12
N VAL A 111 -13.22 -15.83 4.44
CA VAL A 111 -13.31 -17.22 4.91
C VAL A 111 -12.06 -17.97 4.45
N ALA A 112 -10.98 -17.87 5.22
CA ALA A 112 -9.73 -18.58 4.97
C ALA A 112 -9.63 -19.83 5.88
N TYR A 113 -10.12 -20.99 5.39
CA TYR A 113 -10.15 -22.23 6.17
C TYR A 113 -8.76 -22.74 6.53
N ASN A 114 -7.80 -22.59 5.63
CA ASN A 114 -6.42 -23.02 5.83
C ASN A 114 -5.52 -21.90 6.37
N ARG A 115 -6.09 -20.73 6.65
CA ARG A 115 -5.35 -19.52 7.01
C ARG A 115 -4.23 -19.22 6.01
N ASP A 116 -4.58 -19.33 4.72
CA ASP A 116 -3.69 -19.07 3.60
C ASP A 116 -4.18 -17.81 2.87
N ILE A 117 -3.28 -16.87 2.68
CA ILE A 117 -3.57 -15.62 1.99
C ILE A 117 -4.11 -15.81 0.56
N LYS A 118 -3.76 -16.93 -0.07
CA LYS A 118 -4.27 -17.26 -1.41
C LYS A 118 -5.79 -17.39 -1.44
N GLU A 119 -6.40 -17.83 -0.34
CA GLU A 119 -7.86 -17.96 -0.24
C GLU A 119 -8.53 -16.58 -0.27
N VAL A 120 -7.92 -15.59 0.37
CA VAL A 120 -8.40 -14.20 0.34
C VAL A 120 -8.18 -13.56 -1.04
N LEU A 121 -6.99 -13.75 -1.58
CA LEU A 121 -6.65 -13.21 -2.91
C LEU A 121 -7.57 -13.77 -4.00
N ALA A 122 -8.03 -15.02 -3.86
CA ALA A 122 -8.95 -15.65 -4.81
C ALA A 122 -10.38 -15.06 -4.80
N GLU A 123 -10.69 -14.13 -3.90
CA GLU A 123 -11.94 -13.34 -3.98
C GLU A 123 -11.93 -12.37 -5.18
N ASP A 124 -10.74 -11.99 -5.67
CA ASP A 124 -10.64 -11.25 -6.92
C ASP A 124 -10.71 -12.21 -8.12
N PRO A 125 -11.63 -12.03 -9.07
CA PRO A 125 -11.84 -12.96 -10.18
C PRO A 125 -10.64 -13.06 -11.14
N ARG A 126 -9.66 -12.20 -11.05
CA ARG A 126 -8.40 -12.25 -11.81
C ARG A 126 -7.37 -13.18 -11.19
N LEU A 127 -7.60 -13.57 -9.93
CA LEU A 127 -6.73 -14.45 -9.16
C LEU A 127 -7.45 -15.79 -8.91
N TYR A 128 -6.82 -16.87 -9.29
CA TYR A 128 -7.38 -18.20 -9.18
C TYR A 128 -6.43 -19.13 -8.41
N VAL A 129 -7.00 -19.92 -7.52
CA VAL A 129 -6.26 -20.98 -6.80
C VAL A 129 -6.84 -22.32 -7.23
N ASP A 130 -6.00 -23.19 -7.76
CA ASP A 130 -6.40 -24.55 -8.10
C ASP A 130 -6.58 -25.40 -6.81
N VAL A 131 -7.80 -25.56 -6.39
CA VAL A 131 -8.16 -26.36 -5.21
C VAL A 131 -8.25 -27.87 -5.49
N THR A 132 -8.12 -28.28 -6.76
CA THR A 132 -8.16 -29.70 -7.15
C THR A 132 -6.80 -30.38 -6.99
N SER A 133 -5.72 -29.63 -7.02
CA SER A 133 -4.38 -30.10 -6.66
C SER A 133 -4.26 -30.20 -5.14
N SER A 134 -3.37 -31.09 -4.66
CA SER A 134 -3.15 -31.19 -3.21
C SER A 134 -2.80 -29.81 -2.64
N GLU A 135 -3.40 -29.41 -1.53
CA GLU A 135 -3.29 -28.07 -0.93
C GLU A 135 -1.87 -27.53 -0.81
N ALA A 136 -0.90 -28.43 -0.65
CA ALA A 136 0.53 -28.09 -0.56
C ALA A 136 1.11 -27.51 -1.85
N TYR A 137 0.47 -27.77 -3.01
CA TYR A 137 1.01 -27.43 -4.33
C TYR A 137 0.17 -26.44 -5.10
N SER A 138 -0.98 -26.05 -4.57
CA SER A 138 -1.85 -25.06 -5.23
C SER A 138 -1.18 -23.67 -5.23
N GLY A 139 -0.77 -23.22 -6.40
CA GLY A 139 -0.23 -21.89 -6.60
C GLY A 139 -1.32 -20.90 -6.96
N LEU A 140 -1.07 -19.62 -6.66
CA LEU A 140 -1.94 -18.52 -7.08
C LEU A 140 -1.70 -18.24 -8.57
N GLN A 141 -2.70 -18.46 -9.42
CA GLN A 141 -2.67 -18.10 -10.83
C GLN A 141 -3.21 -16.67 -10.99
N CYS A 142 -2.47 -15.85 -11.68
CA CYS A 142 -2.88 -14.50 -12.02
C CYS A 142 -3.20 -14.39 -13.50
N ASN A 143 -4.41 -13.93 -13.83
CA ASN A 143 -4.89 -13.83 -15.20
C ASN A 143 -4.70 -15.14 -16.03
N GLY A 144 -4.82 -16.30 -15.38
CA GLY A 144 -4.62 -17.61 -15.98
C GLY A 144 -3.16 -17.99 -16.26
N GLN A 145 -2.20 -17.22 -15.78
CA GLN A 145 -0.77 -17.51 -15.95
C GLN A 145 -0.27 -18.50 -14.88
N ASN A 146 0.82 -19.19 -15.21
CA ASN A 146 1.43 -20.11 -14.26
C ASN A 146 1.90 -19.40 -12.98
N PRO A 147 1.65 -19.94 -11.78
CA PRO A 147 2.02 -19.35 -10.50
C PRO A 147 3.50 -18.95 -10.39
N ARG A 148 4.38 -19.64 -11.07
CA ARG A 148 5.83 -19.35 -11.08
C ARG A 148 6.19 -18.02 -11.72
N TYR A 149 5.29 -17.44 -12.49
CA TYR A 149 5.51 -16.16 -13.16
C TYR A 149 5.08 -14.96 -12.33
N ASN A 150 4.50 -15.20 -11.16
CA ASN A 150 4.24 -14.15 -10.19
C ASN A 150 5.54 -13.76 -9.46
N SER A 151 5.65 -12.49 -9.09
CA SER A 151 6.58 -12.06 -8.06
C SER A 151 5.83 -11.97 -6.73
N PHE A 152 6.35 -12.65 -5.72
CA PHE A 152 5.82 -12.60 -4.37
C PHE A 152 6.84 -11.96 -3.44
N SER A 153 6.41 -10.96 -2.66
CA SER A 153 7.26 -10.25 -1.70
C SER A 153 6.56 -10.10 -0.36
N LEU A 154 7.37 -10.05 0.69
CA LEU A 154 6.96 -9.71 2.04
C LEU A 154 7.72 -8.45 2.45
N ASP A 155 7.00 -7.37 2.74
CA ASP A 155 7.61 -6.05 3.01
C ASP A 155 8.64 -5.62 1.94
N GLY A 156 8.38 -5.98 0.67
CA GLY A 156 9.27 -5.71 -0.45
C GLY A 156 10.45 -6.68 -0.60
N ILE A 157 10.59 -7.67 0.27
CA ILE A 157 11.62 -8.72 0.16
C ILE A 157 11.07 -9.85 -0.70
N ALA A 158 11.76 -10.18 -1.79
CA ALA A 158 11.35 -11.26 -2.68
C ALA A 158 11.34 -12.62 -1.99
N MET A 159 10.21 -13.33 -2.09
CA MET A 159 9.94 -14.64 -1.49
C MET A 159 9.68 -15.71 -2.54
N ASN A 160 10.18 -15.55 -3.74
CA ASN A 160 10.01 -16.52 -4.82
C ASN A 160 10.94 -17.72 -4.67
N ASP A 161 10.50 -18.88 -5.19
CA ASP A 161 11.35 -20.06 -5.33
C ASP A 161 12.41 -19.85 -6.43
N GLY A 162 13.59 -19.40 -6.03
CA GLY A 162 14.72 -19.16 -6.93
C GLY A 162 15.31 -20.44 -7.55
N PHE A 163 15.03 -21.61 -6.99
CA PHE A 163 15.52 -22.89 -7.49
C PHE A 163 14.53 -23.61 -8.39
N GLY A 164 13.27 -23.17 -8.42
CA GLY A 164 12.22 -23.78 -9.24
C GLY A 164 11.79 -25.16 -8.77
N LEU A 165 11.93 -25.48 -7.51
CA LEU A 165 11.61 -26.79 -6.93
C LEU A 165 10.13 -26.96 -6.62
N ASN A 166 9.44 -25.87 -6.32
CA ASN A 166 8.01 -25.88 -5.97
C ASN A 166 7.15 -25.38 -7.14
N SER A 167 6.10 -26.11 -7.46
CA SER A 167 5.14 -25.76 -8.53
C SER A 167 4.33 -24.52 -8.22
N ASN A 168 4.16 -24.18 -6.94
CA ASN A 168 3.41 -23.01 -6.46
C ASN A 168 4.18 -21.68 -6.59
N GLY A 169 5.47 -21.71 -6.91
CA GLY A 169 6.31 -20.51 -7.04
C GLY A 169 6.87 -19.98 -5.73
N TYR A 170 6.52 -20.58 -4.57
CA TYR A 170 7.04 -20.21 -3.25
C TYR A 170 8.24 -21.07 -2.85
N PRO A 171 9.11 -20.60 -1.95
CA PRO A 171 10.27 -21.36 -1.50
C PRO A 171 9.89 -22.57 -0.62
N THR A 172 8.65 -22.65 -0.19
CA THR A 172 8.07 -23.72 0.63
C THR A 172 6.73 -24.16 0.07
N ASN A 173 6.24 -25.35 0.51
CA ASN A 173 4.93 -25.86 0.09
C ASN A 173 3.75 -24.98 0.55
N ARG A 174 3.93 -24.27 1.66
CA ARG A 174 2.99 -23.29 2.20
C ARG A 174 3.65 -21.91 2.24
N LEU A 175 2.87 -20.86 2.49
CA LEU A 175 3.44 -19.55 2.74
C LEU A 175 4.41 -19.58 3.93
N PRO A 176 5.59 -18.97 3.79
CA PRO A 176 6.65 -19.05 4.80
C PRO A 176 6.42 -18.16 6.03
N PHE A 177 5.26 -17.53 6.16
CA PHE A 177 4.90 -16.64 7.27
C PHE A 177 3.45 -16.87 7.71
N SER A 178 3.12 -16.40 8.92
CA SER A 178 1.78 -16.56 9.49
C SER A 178 0.77 -15.60 8.83
N TYR A 179 -0.41 -16.10 8.54
CA TYR A 179 -1.57 -15.28 8.12
C TYR A 179 -1.85 -14.14 9.11
N ASP A 180 -1.76 -14.43 10.41
CA ASP A 180 -2.04 -13.45 11.48
C ASP A 180 -1.00 -12.33 11.61
N SER A 181 0.13 -12.45 10.92
CA SER A 181 1.15 -11.41 10.90
C SER A 181 0.95 -10.40 9.77
N ILE A 182 -0.03 -10.64 8.89
CA ILE A 182 -0.30 -9.80 7.74
C ILE A 182 -1.28 -8.71 8.12
N GLN A 183 -0.93 -7.47 7.84
CA GLN A 183 -1.81 -6.33 8.01
C GLN A 183 -2.53 -5.96 6.71
N GLN A 184 -1.87 -6.13 5.58
CA GLN A 184 -2.39 -5.76 4.26
C GLN A 184 -1.70 -6.57 3.17
N VAL A 185 -2.43 -6.83 2.08
CA VAL A 185 -1.88 -7.48 0.88
C VAL A 185 -2.28 -6.69 -0.34
N SER A 186 -1.33 -6.45 -1.23
CA SER A 186 -1.59 -5.87 -2.54
C SER A 186 -1.31 -6.87 -3.65
N ALA A 187 -2.21 -6.92 -4.63
CA ALA A 187 -2.01 -7.63 -5.89
C ALA A 187 -1.98 -6.61 -7.04
N GLU A 188 -0.84 -6.54 -7.72
CA GLU A 188 -0.59 -5.66 -8.85
C GLU A 188 -0.66 -6.47 -10.14
N PHE A 189 -1.63 -6.21 -11.01
CA PHE A 189 -1.87 -7.04 -12.20
C PHE A 189 -1.05 -6.62 -13.42
N ALA A 190 -0.66 -5.37 -13.47
CA ALA A 190 0.22 -4.83 -14.52
C ALA A 190 0.98 -3.61 -13.97
N PRO A 191 1.89 -3.80 -13.01
CA PRO A 191 2.64 -2.69 -12.44
C PRO A 191 3.64 -2.15 -13.47
N PHE A 192 3.60 -0.84 -13.72
CA PHE A 192 4.54 -0.14 -14.60
C PHE A 192 5.68 0.55 -13.83
N ASP A 193 5.70 0.42 -12.51
CA ASP A 193 6.76 1.01 -11.69
C ASP A 193 8.06 0.22 -11.84
N VAL A 194 9.17 0.94 -11.99
CA VAL A 194 10.52 0.37 -12.16
C VAL A 194 11.03 -0.42 -10.94
N LYS A 195 10.38 -0.26 -9.77
CA LYS A 195 10.70 -1.03 -8.55
C LYS A 195 10.32 -2.51 -8.66
N TYR A 196 9.38 -2.84 -9.55
CA TYR A 196 8.93 -4.21 -9.74
C TYR A 196 9.72 -4.90 -10.85
N GLY A 197 10.16 -6.13 -10.58
CA GLY A 197 10.89 -6.95 -11.54
C GLY A 197 10.72 -8.44 -11.25
N GLY A 198 11.26 -9.27 -12.13
CA GLY A 198 11.27 -10.73 -11.94
C GLY A 198 9.90 -11.40 -12.07
N PHE A 199 8.94 -10.78 -12.74
CA PHE A 199 7.60 -11.33 -12.97
C PHE A 199 7.19 -11.19 -14.44
N SER A 200 6.23 -12.01 -14.87
CA SER A 200 5.51 -11.87 -16.14
C SER A 200 4.00 -12.08 -15.99
N ALA A 201 3.53 -12.34 -14.78
CA ALA A 201 2.11 -12.43 -14.45
C ALA A 201 1.73 -11.28 -13.49
N CYS A 202 1.80 -11.47 -12.19
CA CYS A 202 1.45 -10.46 -11.18
C CYS A 202 2.57 -10.25 -10.17
N VAL A 203 2.48 -9.12 -9.47
CA VAL A 203 3.24 -8.88 -8.24
C VAL A 203 2.27 -8.94 -7.06
N VAL A 204 2.56 -9.77 -6.09
CA VAL A 204 1.84 -9.84 -4.81
C VAL A 204 2.80 -9.42 -3.72
N ASN A 205 2.40 -8.44 -2.93
CA ASN A 205 3.18 -7.96 -1.78
C ASN A 205 2.30 -8.00 -0.52
N ALA A 206 2.81 -8.62 0.51
CA ALA A 206 2.17 -8.77 1.81
C ALA A 206 2.91 -8.00 2.89
#